data_c4038efc4d1522f20395ac5b74cd5966
#
_entry.id   c4038efc4d1522f20395ac5b74cd5966
#
_cell.length_a   1.000
_cell.length_b   1.000
_cell.length_c   1.000
_cell.angle_alpha   90.00
_cell.angle_beta   90.00
_cell.angle_gamma   90.00
#
_symmetry.space_group_name_H-M   'P 1'
#
loop_
_entity.id
_entity.type
_entity.pdbx_description
1 polymer ?
#
loop_
_entity_poly.entity_id
_entity_poly.type
_entity_poly.pdbx_seq_one_letter_code
_entity_poly.pdbx_strand_id
1 'polypeptide(L)'
;MFLPHDVDVASLQEAKSILGDLPVFWEAPPDRAEQTIALLAGFNSDADLATFGYKLRTGGVTADAFPTSMQIAKAMVTPSTHQLPIKFTAGLHHPLRQYREEVQTKMHGFLNVLGAAALAAEHRWDTNQTATMLEDENVESFSFTDDFFGWREWRIETKRLQYRRRFVVSFGSCSFDEPREDLRALNLL
;
A
#
# COMPACT_ATOMS: atom_id res chain seq x y z
N MET A 1 8.42 9.70 -12.90
CA MET A 1 9.26 10.87 -12.61
C MET A 1 9.81 10.68 -11.21
N PHE A 2 11.13 10.56 -11.05
CA PHE A 2 11.77 10.50 -9.74
C PHE A 2 11.80 11.92 -9.20
N LEU A 3 11.20 12.12 -8.06
CA LEU A 3 11.17 13.42 -7.41
C LEU A 3 12.40 13.59 -6.51
N PRO A 4 12.88 14.81 -6.34
CA PRO A 4 14.00 15.08 -5.44
C PRO A 4 13.65 14.59 -4.02
N HIS A 5 14.67 14.22 -3.26
CA HIS A 5 14.55 13.61 -1.93
C HIS A 5 13.80 14.46 -0.88
N ASP A 6 13.55 15.72 -1.17
CA ASP A 6 12.85 16.65 -0.29
C ASP A 6 11.65 17.26 -1.01
N VAL A 7 10.47 16.68 -0.74
CA VAL A 7 9.20 17.26 -1.16
C VAL A 7 8.89 18.40 -0.20
N ASP A 8 8.65 19.59 -0.76
CA ASP A 8 8.20 20.77 -0.03
C ASP A 8 6.91 21.35 -0.63
N VAL A 9 6.32 22.32 0.05
CA VAL A 9 5.08 22.96 -0.40
C VAL A 9 5.25 23.65 -1.76
N ALA A 10 6.41 24.22 -2.05
CA ALA A 10 6.66 24.90 -3.33
C ALA A 10 6.64 23.91 -4.49
N SER A 11 7.28 22.73 -4.33
CA SER A 11 7.25 21.64 -5.32
C SER A 11 5.82 21.11 -5.56
N LEU A 12 4.99 21.03 -4.50
CA LEU A 12 3.60 20.63 -4.63
C LEU A 12 2.75 21.68 -5.39
N GLN A 13 2.96 22.95 -5.10
CA GLN A 13 2.31 24.06 -5.80
C GLN A 13 2.67 24.09 -7.29
N GLU A 14 3.95 23.93 -7.61
CA GLU A 14 4.44 23.85 -8.97
C GLU A 14 3.81 22.67 -9.72
N ALA A 15 3.84 21.47 -9.12
CA ALA A 15 3.22 20.27 -9.69
C ALA A 15 1.71 20.48 -9.94
N LYS A 16 0.99 21.10 -8.99
CA LYS A 16 -0.43 21.42 -9.15
C LYS A 16 -0.67 22.38 -10.31
N SER A 17 0.18 23.41 -10.47
CA SER A 17 0.05 24.38 -11.54
C SER A 17 0.28 23.76 -12.93
N ILE A 18 1.17 22.77 -13.04
CA ILE A 18 1.51 22.10 -14.31
C ILE A 18 0.49 21.00 -14.64
N LEU A 19 0.12 20.18 -13.65
CA LEU A 19 -0.65 18.95 -13.84
C LEU A 19 -2.17 19.14 -13.63
N GLY A 20 -2.58 20.28 -13.08
CA GLY A 20 -3.99 20.60 -12.85
C GLY A 20 -4.65 19.59 -11.91
N ASP A 21 -5.75 18.98 -12.36
CA ASP A 21 -6.55 18.05 -11.57
C ASP A 21 -6.17 16.58 -11.79
N LEU A 22 -5.05 16.30 -12.46
CA LEU A 22 -4.56 14.94 -12.61
C LEU A 22 -4.15 14.36 -11.24
N PRO A 23 -4.57 13.14 -10.91
CA PRO A 23 -4.16 12.49 -9.67
C PRO A 23 -2.67 12.17 -9.71
N VAL A 24 -1.91 12.74 -8.79
CA VAL A 24 -0.44 12.59 -8.69
C VAL A 24 -0.09 11.82 -7.45
N PHE A 25 0.78 10.82 -7.59
CA PHE A 25 1.30 10.03 -6.47
C PHE A 25 2.78 10.32 -6.26
N TRP A 26 3.12 10.78 -5.06
CA TRP A 26 4.49 11.09 -4.66
C TRP A 26 5.15 9.90 -3.99
N GLU A 27 6.32 9.52 -4.47
CA GLU A 27 7.14 8.46 -3.89
C GLU A 27 8.19 9.06 -2.97
N ALA A 28 8.31 8.49 -1.77
CA ALA A 28 9.42 8.77 -0.88
C ALA A 28 9.94 7.48 -0.26
N PRO A 29 11.23 7.45 0.17
CA PRO A 29 11.78 6.31 0.89
C PRO A 29 10.99 6.00 2.17
N PRO A 30 10.96 4.74 2.65
CA PRO A 30 10.19 4.34 3.82
C PRO A 30 10.52 5.11 5.10
N ASP A 31 11.74 5.53 5.29
CA ASP A 31 12.20 6.33 6.43
C ASP A 31 11.65 7.76 6.43
N ARG A 32 11.21 8.28 5.28
CA ARG A 32 10.56 9.58 5.10
C ARG A 32 9.05 9.50 4.89
N ALA A 33 8.47 8.31 4.89
CA ALA A 33 7.06 8.11 4.59
C ALA A 33 6.15 8.97 5.47
N GLU A 34 6.35 8.96 6.77
CA GLU A 34 5.52 9.69 7.73
C GLU A 34 5.50 11.21 7.46
N GLN A 35 6.69 11.79 7.25
CA GLN A 35 6.83 13.22 6.96
C GLN A 35 6.17 13.58 5.61
N THR A 36 6.42 12.77 4.58
CA THR A 36 5.84 12.98 3.24
C THR A 36 4.31 12.87 3.27
N ILE A 37 3.78 11.84 3.95
CA ILE A 37 2.33 11.64 4.08
C ILE A 37 1.68 12.82 4.81
N ALA A 38 2.29 13.31 5.89
CA ALA A 38 1.77 14.46 6.62
C ALA A 38 1.75 15.73 5.76
N LEU A 39 2.81 15.97 4.98
CA LEU A 39 2.89 17.10 4.05
C LEU A 39 1.82 17.03 2.96
N LEU A 40 1.65 15.88 2.33
CA LEU A 40 0.64 15.67 1.27
C LEU A 40 -0.78 15.82 1.82
N ALA A 41 -1.06 15.26 3.00
CA ALA A 41 -2.37 15.38 3.64
C ALA A 41 -2.68 16.84 4.02
N GLY A 42 -1.70 17.56 4.56
CA GLY A 42 -1.82 18.99 4.84
C GLY A 42 -2.10 19.81 3.59
N PHE A 43 -1.37 19.55 2.50
CA PHE A 43 -1.60 20.24 1.22
C PHE A 43 -2.99 19.95 0.64
N ASN A 44 -3.46 18.70 0.72
CA ASN A 44 -4.80 18.34 0.24
C ASN A 44 -5.92 18.97 1.07
N SER A 45 -5.70 19.25 2.37
CA SER A 45 -6.73 19.88 3.22
C SER A 45 -7.02 21.32 2.83
N ASP A 46 -6.05 21.99 2.18
CA ASP A 46 -6.19 23.38 1.70
C ASP A 46 -6.72 23.46 0.26
N ALA A 47 -6.99 22.28 -0.36
CA ALA A 47 -7.46 22.19 -1.75
C ALA A 47 -8.92 21.71 -1.82
N ASP A 48 -9.69 22.22 -2.76
CA ASP A 48 -11.08 21.80 -3.01
C ASP A 48 -11.21 20.31 -3.39
N LEU A 49 -10.15 19.74 -3.97
CA LEU A 49 -10.05 18.33 -4.35
C LEU A 49 -8.69 17.75 -3.95
N ALA A 50 -8.70 16.58 -3.33
CA ALA A 50 -7.48 15.82 -3.03
C ALA A 50 -6.79 15.40 -4.34
N THR A 51 -5.70 16.08 -4.70
CA THR A 51 -4.97 15.85 -5.95
C THR A 51 -3.72 15.00 -5.76
N PHE A 52 -3.19 14.94 -4.55
CA PHE A 52 -1.97 14.20 -4.24
C PHE A 52 -2.24 12.97 -3.41
N GLY A 53 -1.59 11.86 -3.79
CA GLY A 53 -1.54 10.62 -3.05
C GLY A 53 -0.10 10.23 -2.74
N TYR A 54 0.08 9.29 -1.84
CA TYR A 54 1.37 8.71 -1.53
C TYR A 54 1.60 7.41 -2.30
N LYS A 55 2.78 7.26 -2.88
CA LYS A 55 3.22 6.04 -3.54
C LYS A 55 4.25 5.35 -2.65
N LEU A 56 3.86 4.22 -2.07
CA LEU A 56 4.73 3.37 -1.27
C LEU A 56 5.37 2.30 -2.15
N ARG A 57 6.69 2.31 -2.22
CA ARG A 57 7.45 1.26 -2.88
C ARG A 57 7.59 0.06 -1.94
N THR A 58 7.23 -1.14 -2.41
CA THR A 58 7.20 -2.37 -1.61
C THR A 58 8.26 -3.39 -2.03
N GLY A 59 9.10 -3.04 -3.01
CA GLY A 59 10.17 -3.93 -3.46
C GLY A 59 10.99 -3.35 -4.60
N GLY A 60 11.84 -4.19 -5.20
CA GLY A 60 12.72 -3.85 -6.29
C GLY A 60 13.33 -5.09 -6.94
N VAL A 61 14.54 -4.95 -7.48
CA VAL A 61 15.27 -6.02 -8.18
C VAL A 61 16.39 -6.65 -7.35
N THR A 62 16.66 -6.12 -6.17
CA THR A 62 17.66 -6.60 -5.22
C THR A 62 17.08 -6.71 -3.82
N ALA A 63 17.63 -7.57 -2.97
CA ALA A 63 17.10 -7.82 -1.63
C ALA A 63 16.96 -6.56 -0.75
N ASP A 64 17.92 -5.66 -0.84
CA ASP A 64 17.97 -4.40 -0.10
C ASP A 64 16.94 -3.35 -0.58
N ALA A 65 16.35 -3.56 -1.76
CA ALA A 65 15.27 -2.70 -2.27
C ALA A 65 13.88 -3.05 -1.69
N PHE A 66 13.78 -4.12 -0.89
CA PHE A 66 12.54 -4.50 -0.22
C PHE A 66 12.48 -3.89 1.18
N PRO A 67 11.56 -2.96 1.44
CA PRO A 67 11.36 -2.44 2.78
C PRO A 67 10.88 -3.56 3.71
N THR A 68 11.22 -3.45 4.99
CA THR A 68 10.74 -4.39 6.01
C THR A 68 9.23 -4.26 6.23
N SER A 69 8.58 -5.31 6.73
CA SER A 69 7.16 -5.27 7.09
C SER A 69 6.85 -4.15 8.09
N MET A 70 7.77 -3.88 9.02
CA MET A 70 7.64 -2.76 9.97
C MET A 70 7.66 -1.38 9.29
N GLN A 71 8.50 -1.19 8.29
CA GLN A 71 8.56 0.08 7.53
C GLN A 71 7.28 0.31 6.73
N ILE A 72 6.76 -0.74 6.07
CA ILE A 72 5.49 -0.69 5.34
C ILE A 72 4.33 -0.44 6.32
N ALA A 73 4.27 -1.19 7.42
CA ALA A 73 3.23 -1.05 8.43
C ALA A 73 3.21 0.37 9.03
N LYS A 74 4.38 0.93 9.35
CA LYS A 74 4.49 2.30 9.86
C LYS A 74 3.88 3.32 8.89
N ALA A 75 4.16 3.20 7.59
CA ALA A 75 3.56 4.07 6.59
C ALA A 75 2.03 3.92 6.50
N MET A 76 1.50 2.69 6.68
CA MET A 76 0.06 2.41 6.62
C MET A 76 -0.71 2.96 7.81
N VAL A 77 -0.11 2.99 9.02
CA VAL A 77 -0.79 3.42 10.25
C VAL A 77 -0.47 4.84 10.68
N THR A 78 0.36 5.55 9.94
CA THR A 78 0.63 6.98 10.17
C THR A 78 -0.70 7.76 10.17
N PRO A 79 -0.94 8.64 11.15
CA PRO A 79 -2.26 9.29 11.34
C PRO A 79 -2.82 9.96 10.09
N SER A 80 -1.96 10.56 9.28
CA SER A 80 -2.37 11.23 8.04
C SER A 80 -2.62 10.28 6.87
N THR A 81 -2.27 8.98 6.96
CA THR A 81 -2.40 8.03 5.84
C THR A 81 -3.84 7.86 5.39
N HIS A 82 -4.80 7.92 6.33
CA HIS A 82 -6.22 7.77 6.02
C HIS A 82 -6.87 9.04 5.43
N GLN A 83 -6.09 10.09 5.22
CA GLN A 83 -6.54 11.36 4.66
C GLN A 83 -6.15 11.54 3.20
N LEU A 84 -5.38 10.61 2.63
CA LEU A 84 -4.93 10.68 1.24
C LEU A 84 -4.91 9.29 0.57
N PRO A 85 -5.04 9.24 -0.76
CA PRO A 85 -4.90 8.01 -1.50
C PRO A 85 -3.48 7.43 -1.39
N ILE A 86 -3.37 6.12 -1.15
CA ILE A 86 -2.10 5.40 -1.14
C ILE A 86 -2.08 4.36 -2.27
N LYS A 87 -0.96 4.28 -2.98
CA LYS A 87 -0.68 3.32 -4.05
C LYS A 87 0.58 2.54 -3.71
N PHE A 88 0.52 1.23 -3.90
CA PHE A 88 1.67 0.33 -3.67
C PHE A 88 2.32 -0.06 -4.98
N THR A 89 3.65 -0.09 -5.04
CA THR A 89 4.37 -0.39 -6.28
C THR A 89 5.63 -1.18 -6.03
N ALA A 90 6.02 -1.94 -7.06
CA ALA A 90 7.17 -2.82 -7.13
C ALA A 90 7.11 -4.03 -6.18
N GLY A 91 7.48 -5.18 -6.69
CA GLY A 91 7.60 -6.42 -5.93
C GLY A 91 6.27 -7.08 -5.52
N LEU A 92 5.12 -6.61 -6.00
CA LEU A 92 3.80 -7.18 -5.70
C LEU A 92 3.34 -8.08 -6.85
N HIS A 93 4.05 -9.19 -7.05
CA HIS A 93 3.77 -10.17 -8.10
C HIS A 93 2.90 -11.32 -7.59
N HIS A 94 2.99 -11.64 -6.33
CA HIS A 94 2.36 -12.80 -5.70
C HIS A 94 1.26 -12.41 -4.72
N PRO A 95 0.24 -13.26 -4.52
CA PRO A 95 -0.84 -12.99 -3.56
C PRO A 95 -0.34 -12.90 -2.12
N LEU A 96 0.51 -13.85 -1.74
CA LEU A 96 1.03 -13.97 -0.38
C LEU A 96 2.54 -13.72 -0.34
N ARG A 97 3.01 -13.33 0.84
CA ARG A 97 4.43 -13.22 1.14
C ARG A 97 5.12 -14.55 0.92
N GLN A 98 6.23 -14.53 0.19
CA GLN A 98 7.03 -15.73 -0.07
C GLN A 98 8.47 -15.40 -0.41
N TYR A 99 9.38 -16.37 -0.17
CA TYR A 99 10.78 -16.26 -0.59
C TYR A 99 10.91 -16.44 -2.10
N ARG A 100 11.75 -15.61 -2.73
CA ARG A 100 12.04 -15.70 -4.16
C ARG A 100 13.54 -15.68 -4.41
N GLU A 101 14.01 -16.72 -5.14
CA GLU A 101 15.42 -16.90 -5.48
C GLU A 101 15.96 -15.74 -6.34
N GLU A 102 15.13 -15.20 -7.21
CA GLU A 102 15.50 -14.15 -8.17
C GLU A 102 15.95 -12.86 -7.47
N VAL A 103 15.43 -12.59 -6.29
CA VAL A 103 15.72 -11.40 -5.48
C VAL A 103 16.39 -11.73 -4.16
N GLN A 104 16.62 -13.03 -3.87
CA GLN A 104 17.26 -13.53 -2.65
C GLN A 104 16.64 -13.01 -1.35
N THR A 105 15.31 -12.79 -1.36
CA THR A 105 14.57 -12.30 -0.19
C THR A 105 13.10 -12.70 -0.25
N LYS A 106 12.36 -12.44 0.84
CA LYS A 106 10.90 -12.59 0.85
C LYS A 106 10.24 -11.37 0.24
N MET A 107 9.51 -11.57 -0.85
CA MET A 107 8.65 -10.55 -1.47
C MET A 107 7.35 -10.41 -0.69
N HIS A 108 6.84 -9.20 -0.59
CA HIS A 108 5.52 -8.94 0.00
C HIS A 108 4.41 -9.42 -0.93
N GLY A 109 3.34 -9.99 -0.36
CA GLY A 109 2.15 -10.37 -1.11
C GLY A 109 1.17 -9.22 -1.28
N PHE A 110 0.49 -9.15 -2.44
CA PHE A 110 -0.48 -8.08 -2.65
C PHE A 110 -1.74 -8.24 -1.78
N LEU A 111 -2.14 -9.45 -1.41
CA LEU A 111 -3.23 -9.68 -0.44
C LEU A 111 -2.81 -9.24 0.97
N ASN A 112 -1.55 -9.52 1.36
CA ASN A 112 -1.01 -9.02 2.63
C ASN A 112 -1.05 -7.49 2.66
N VAL A 113 -0.53 -6.83 1.61
CA VAL A 113 -0.37 -5.36 1.58
C VAL A 113 -1.72 -4.65 1.52
N LEU A 114 -2.59 -5.01 0.56
CA LEU A 114 -3.90 -4.38 0.41
C LEU A 114 -4.83 -4.70 1.58
N GLY A 115 -4.83 -5.95 2.03
CA GLY A 115 -5.62 -6.41 3.16
C GLY A 115 -5.20 -5.74 4.46
N ALA A 116 -3.88 -5.67 4.75
CA ALA A 116 -3.35 -5.00 5.93
C ALA A 116 -3.71 -3.51 5.94
N ALA A 117 -3.59 -2.81 4.81
CA ALA A 117 -3.98 -1.41 4.71
C ALA A 117 -5.47 -1.20 4.99
N ALA A 118 -6.34 -2.09 4.48
CA ALA A 118 -7.78 -2.01 4.70
C ALA A 118 -8.19 -2.34 6.14
N LEU A 119 -7.67 -3.45 6.70
CA LEU A 119 -7.99 -3.90 8.06
C LEU A 119 -7.39 -2.96 9.12
N ALA A 120 -6.16 -2.50 8.93
CA ALA A 120 -5.53 -1.53 9.83
C ALA A 120 -6.35 -0.23 9.92
N ALA A 121 -6.83 0.28 8.78
CA ALA A 121 -7.69 1.45 8.74
C ALA A 121 -9.06 1.21 9.38
N GLU A 122 -9.65 0.01 9.22
CA GLU A 122 -10.96 -0.33 9.79
C GLU A 122 -10.90 -0.52 11.30
N HIS A 123 -9.88 -1.24 11.78
CA HIS A 123 -9.76 -1.66 13.18
C HIS A 123 -8.79 -0.80 14.00
N ARG A 124 -8.21 0.24 13.39
CA ARG A 124 -7.21 1.13 14.03
C ARG A 124 -6.02 0.35 14.60
N TRP A 125 -5.50 -0.58 13.79
CA TRP A 125 -4.34 -1.36 14.18
C TRP A 125 -3.10 -0.49 14.40
N ASP A 126 -2.25 -0.95 15.29
CA ASP A 126 -0.91 -0.41 15.44
C ASP A 126 0.07 -1.00 14.39
N THR A 127 1.29 -0.52 14.43
CA THR A 127 2.35 -0.98 13.53
C THR A 127 2.65 -2.47 13.67
N ASN A 128 2.65 -3.00 14.91
CA ASN A 128 2.98 -4.41 15.17
C ASN A 128 1.91 -5.34 14.61
N GLN A 129 0.64 -5.05 14.87
CA GLN A 129 -0.48 -5.83 14.34
C GLN A 129 -0.50 -5.81 12.81
N THR A 130 -0.25 -4.65 12.22
CA THR A 130 -0.18 -4.49 10.77
C THR A 130 1.00 -5.28 10.17
N ALA A 131 2.19 -5.21 10.79
CA ALA A 131 3.36 -5.96 10.37
C ALA A 131 3.13 -7.47 10.46
N THR A 132 2.41 -7.96 11.48
CA THR A 132 2.08 -9.38 11.63
C THR A 132 1.30 -9.92 10.42
N MET A 133 0.33 -9.16 9.91
CA MET A 133 -0.39 -9.56 8.71
C MET A 133 0.48 -9.48 7.43
N LEU A 134 1.36 -8.48 7.35
CA LEU A 134 2.30 -8.36 6.24
C LEU A 134 3.27 -9.54 6.14
N GLU A 135 3.53 -10.21 7.25
CA GLU A 135 4.45 -11.37 7.36
C GLU A 135 3.76 -12.72 7.24
N ASP A 136 2.45 -12.78 7.20
CA ASP A 136 1.71 -14.04 7.11
C ASP A 136 1.87 -14.67 5.71
N GLU A 137 2.34 -15.91 5.68
CA GLU A 137 2.59 -16.71 4.46
C GLU A 137 1.53 -17.80 4.27
N ASN A 138 0.60 -17.94 5.23
CA ASN A 138 -0.40 -19.01 5.22
C ASN A 138 -1.69 -18.56 4.54
N VAL A 139 -2.06 -19.19 3.43
CA VAL A 139 -3.31 -18.91 2.71
C VAL A 139 -4.55 -19.12 3.57
N GLU A 140 -4.53 -20.10 4.47
CA GLU A 140 -5.65 -20.41 5.38
C GLU A 140 -5.95 -19.29 6.38
N SER A 141 -5.02 -18.35 6.56
CA SER A 141 -5.25 -17.15 7.37
C SER A 141 -6.20 -16.15 6.71
N PHE A 142 -6.43 -16.26 5.39
CA PHE A 142 -7.22 -15.33 4.60
C PHE A 142 -8.57 -15.94 4.25
N SER A 143 -9.62 -15.13 4.28
CA SER A 143 -10.97 -15.54 3.91
C SER A 143 -11.65 -14.50 3.02
N PHE A 144 -12.36 -14.99 2.01
CA PHE A 144 -13.11 -14.17 1.07
C PHE A 144 -14.52 -14.73 0.96
N THR A 145 -15.51 -13.88 1.14
CA THR A 145 -16.92 -14.19 0.90
C THR A 145 -17.57 -13.01 0.18
N ASP A 146 -18.83 -13.15 -0.22
CA ASP A 146 -19.60 -12.03 -0.76
C ASP A 146 -19.80 -10.91 0.26
N ASP A 147 -19.79 -11.23 1.55
CA ASP A 147 -20.09 -10.31 2.65
C ASP A 147 -18.84 -9.63 3.23
N PHE A 148 -17.69 -10.30 3.22
CA PHE A 148 -16.48 -9.78 3.87
C PHE A 148 -15.16 -10.31 3.28
N PHE A 149 -14.10 -9.54 3.53
CA PHE A 149 -12.71 -9.98 3.52
C PHE A 149 -12.23 -10.17 4.95
N GLY A 150 -11.47 -11.25 5.21
CA GLY A 150 -10.96 -11.57 6.53
C GLY A 150 -9.51 -12.02 6.55
N TRP A 151 -8.86 -11.79 7.67
CA TRP A 151 -7.57 -12.34 8.04
C TRP A 151 -7.61 -12.80 9.50
N ARG A 152 -7.45 -14.10 9.74
CA ARG A 152 -7.65 -14.74 11.04
C ARG A 152 -9.04 -14.39 11.61
N GLU A 153 -9.11 -13.79 12.81
CA GLU A 153 -10.35 -13.34 13.45
C GLU A 153 -10.84 -11.97 12.94
N TRP A 154 -9.99 -11.21 12.23
CA TRP A 154 -10.31 -9.87 11.76
C TRP A 154 -11.09 -9.88 10.46
N ARG A 155 -12.12 -9.07 10.35
CA ARG A 155 -12.97 -8.99 9.16
C ARG A 155 -13.34 -7.55 8.84
N ILE A 156 -13.51 -7.30 7.55
CA ILE A 156 -14.06 -6.05 7.03
C ILE A 156 -15.19 -6.38 6.06
N GLU A 157 -16.38 -5.82 6.28
CA GLU A 157 -17.53 -6.00 5.39
C GLU A 157 -17.24 -5.44 3.99
N THR A 158 -17.77 -6.07 2.95
CA THR A 158 -17.56 -5.69 1.55
C THR A 158 -17.89 -4.22 1.29
N LYS A 159 -18.98 -3.69 1.88
CA LYS A 159 -19.33 -2.27 1.76
C LYS A 159 -18.29 -1.34 2.40
N ARG A 160 -17.74 -1.75 3.53
CA ARG A 160 -16.69 -1.01 4.23
C ARG A 160 -15.38 -1.08 3.47
N LEU A 161 -15.04 -2.25 2.92
CA LEU A 161 -13.87 -2.44 2.06
C LEU A 161 -13.94 -1.54 0.82
N GLN A 162 -15.11 -1.44 0.16
CA GLN A 162 -15.33 -0.53 -0.97
C GLN A 162 -15.08 0.94 -0.58
N TYR A 163 -15.48 1.34 0.62
CA TYR A 163 -15.17 2.68 1.13
C TYR A 163 -13.67 2.87 1.36
N ARG A 164 -12.98 1.89 1.96
CA ARG A 164 -11.52 1.95 2.20
C ARG A 164 -10.71 2.01 0.90
N ARG A 165 -11.22 1.43 -0.20
CA ARG A 165 -10.58 1.50 -1.52
C ARG A 165 -10.50 2.90 -2.12
N ARG A 166 -11.11 3.90 -1.54
CA ARG A 166 -10.87 5.31 -1.89
C ARG A 166 -9.49 5.78 -1.45
N PHE A 167 -8.92 5.14 -0.43
CA PHE A 167 -7.61 5.44 0.13
C PHE A 167 -6.58 4.38 -0.27
N VAL A 168 -6.94 3.11 -0.23
CA VAL A 168 -6.11 2.00 -0.70
C VAL A 168 -6.44 1.76 -2.17
N VAL A 169 -5.83 2.53 -3.08
CA VAL A 169 -6.36 2.64 -4.45
C VAL A 169 -5.89 1.56 -5.39
N SER A 170 -4.60 1.18 -5.36
CA SER A 170 -4.06 0.20 -6.29
C SER A 170 -2.69 -0.34 -5.87
N PHE A 171 -2.31 -1.44 -6.53
CA PHE A 171 -0.92 -1.89 -6.57
C PHE A 171 -0.44 -2.00 -8.02
N GLY A 172 0.89 -2.06 -8.22
CA GLY A 172 1.49 -2.28 -9.52
C GLY A 172 2.29 -3.58 -9.54
N SER A 173 2.00 -4.44 -10.52
CA SER A 173 2.82 -5.58 -10.91
C SER A 173 3.34 -5.38 -12.33
N CYS A 174 4.54 -5.88 -12.65
CA CYS A 174 5.06 -5.86 -14.00
C CYS A 174 4.58 -7.06 -14.84
N SER A 175 3.94 -8.06 -14.22
CA SER A 175 3.28 -9.19 -14.86
C SER A 175 1.77 -9.12 -14.62
N PHE A 176 0.99 -9.44 -15.65
CA PHE A 176 -0.45 -9.59 -15.54
C PHE A 176 -0.85 -11.06 -15.27
N ASP A 177 -0.13 -11.99 -15.86
CA ASP A 177 -0.46 -13.42 -15.77
C ASP A 177 -0.01 -14.05 -14.46
N GLU A 178 1.19 -13.73 -13.97
CA GLU A 178 1.77 -14.27 -12.75
C GLU A 178 0.84 -14.13 -11.51
N PRO A 179 0.27 -12.94 -11.19
CA PRO A 179 -0.71 -12.82 -10.12
C PRO A 179 -1.96 -13.70 -10.29
N ARG A 180 -2.42 -13.88 -11.52
CA ARG A 180 -3.62 -14.69 -11.82
C ARG A 180 -3.34 -16.18 -11.70
N GLU A 181 -2.19 -16.64 -12.17
CA GLU A 181 -1.77 -18.03 -12.07
C GLU A 181 -1.60 -18.44 -10.61
N ASP A 182 -0.99 -17.59 -9.81
CA ASP A 182 -0.82 -17.83 -8.36
C ASP A 182 -2.16 -17.85 -7.63
N LEU A 183 -3.08 -16.94 -7.93
CA LEU A 183 -4.43 -16.95 -7.35
C LEU A 183 -5.18 -18.25 -7.67
N ARG A 184 -5.05 -18.75 -8.91
CA ARG A 184 -5.63 -20.06 -9.29
C ARG A 184 -4.99 -21.22 -8.53
N ALA A 185 -3.66 -21.21 -8.42
CA ALA A 185 -2.92 -22.24 -7.66
C ALA A 185 -3.34 -22.29 -6.18
N LEU A 186 -3.76 -21.15 -5.62
CA LEU A 186 -4.28 -21.03 -4.26
C LEU A 186 -5.80 -21.25 -4.14
N ASN A 187 -6.49 -21.56 -5.23
CA ASN A 187 -7.97 -21.67 -5.31
C ASN A 187 -8.69 -20.39 -4.85
N LEU A 188 -8.13 -19.23 -5.15
CA LEU A 188 -8.70 -17.91 -4.87
C LEU A 188 -9.28 -17.22 -6.11
N LEU A 189 -9.21 -17.90 -7.27
CA LEU A 189 -9.76 -17.41 -8.55
C LEU A 189 -10.35 -18.57 -9.35
#